data_3ec6a94141661e232a39fa279fc16264
#
_entry.id   3ec6a94141661e232a39fa279fc16264
#
_cell.length_a   1.000
_cell.length_b   1.000
_cell.length_c   1.000
_cell.angle_alpha   90.00
_cell.angle_beta   90.00
_cell.angle_gamma   90.00
#
_symmetry.space_group_name_H-M   'P 1'
#
loop_
_entity.id
_entity.type
_entity.pdbx_description
1 polymer ?
#
loop_
_entity_poly.entity_id
_entity_poly.type
_entity_poly.pdbx_seq_one_letter_code
_entity_poly.pdbx_strand_id
1 'polypeptide(L)'
;TIFTDVNLKVYRGERIGIIGPNGIGKSTLLKILAQQLEAQQGYVYFGHKVQPVYFAQEQEDLSLENTILEEVWEAAPSLSLTQIRSFLGSLLFSGDEVEKKISVLSGGERSRVALAKAILQGANLLLLDEPTNHLDIVSKEKLEASLREFDGTIITVSHDRYFLSKIATRIWEFTPDGIEDYDGDFEYYLEKKSKIEKPEEPIVVETKTSQRKARAAERREREQKKMAERRLKQLEQTIIEKEQELEELEHLLCKPEIYSNPDKAREVNGRYTALLAELEQLYDSLDDV
;
A
#
# COMPACT_ATOMS: atom_id res chain seq x y z
N THR A 1 -0.89 -18.30 21.99
CA THR A 1 -2.03 -17.35 21.83
C THR A 1 -1.46 -16.10 21.17
N ILE A 2 -2.08 -15.63 20.09
CA ILE A 2 -1.59 -14.48 19.30
C ILE A 2 -2.25 -13.19 19.81
N PHE A 3 -3.55 -13.26 20.15
CA PHE A 3 -4.30 -12.18 20.79
C PHE A 3 -5.44 -12.75 21.63
N THR A 4 -5.89 -12.02 22.65
CA THR A 4 -6.99 -12.37 23.57
C THR A 4 -7.92 -11.18 23.73
N ASP A 5 -9.16 -11.45 24.14
CA ASP A 5 -10.16 -10.45 24.49
C ASP A 5 -10.47 -9.40 23.39
N VAL A 6 -10.36 -9.82 22.12
CA VAL A 6 -10.67 -8.97 20.98
C VAL A 6 -12.18 -8.81 20.83
N ASN A 7 -12.66 -7.57 20.92
CA ASN A 7 -14.06 -7.24 20.78
C ASN A 7 -14.22 -6.07 19.79
N LEU A 8 -14.37 -6.38 18.52
CA LEU A 8 -14.42 -5.43 17.43
C LEU A 8 -15.77 -5.45 16.72
N LYS A 9 -16.23 -4.30 16.28
CA LYS A 9 -17.46 -4.16 15.49
C LYS A 9 -17.14 -3.39 14.21
N VAL A 10 -17.69 -3.87 13.10
CA VAL A 10 -17.50 -3.28 11.78
C VAL A 10 -18.87 -3.00 11.18
N TYR A 11 -19.06 -1.79 10.66
CA TYR A 11 -20.28 -1.38 10.00
C TYR A 11 -20.09 -1.31 8.48
N ARG A 12 -21.18 -1.37 7.76
CA ARG A 12 -21.17 -1.29 6.30
C ARG A 12 -20.55 0.02 5.83
N GLY A 13 -19.64 -0.07 4.87
CA GLY A 13 -18.96 1.08 4.26
C GLY A 13 -17.75 1.59 5.04
N GLU A 14 -17.44 1.00 6.21
CA GLU A 14 -16.21 1.34 6.92
C GLU A 14 -14.97 0.86 6.17
N ARG A 15 -13.90 1.62 6.29
CA ARG A 15 -12.59 1.34 5.70
C ARG A 15 -11.55 1.30 6.81
N ILE A 16 -11.19 0.10 7.22
CA ILE A 16 -10.36 -0.13 8.40
C ILE A 16 -8.95 -0.49 7.97
N GLY A 17 -7.98 0.28 8.43
CA GLY A 17 -6.57 -0.02 8.29
C GLY A 17 -6.05 -0.75 9.53
N ILE A 18 -5.40 -1.89 9.35
CA ILE A 18 -4.76 -2.66 10.42
C ILE A 18 -3.25 -2.41 10.36
N ILE A 19 -2.70 -1.93 11.47
CA ILE A 19 -1.27 -1.67 11.64
C ILE A 19 -0.70 -2.40 12.85
N GLY A 20 0.61 -2.53 12.94
CA GLY A 20 1.32 -3.14 14.07
C GLY A 20 2.53 -3.95 13.63
N PRO A 21 3.36 -4.43 14.57
CA PRO A 21 4.59 -5.17 14.27
C PRO A 21 4.36 -6.44 13.44
N ASN A 22 5.39 -6.87 12.72
CA ASN A 22 5.36 -8.13 11.99
C ASN A 22 5.22 -9.32 12.95
N GLY A 23 4.45 -10.34 12.55
CA GLY A 23 4.23 -11.55 13.35
C GLY A 23 3.23 -11.42 14.50
N ILE A 24 2.65 -10.22 14.76
CA ILE A 24 1.71 -10.00 15.87
C ILE A 24 0.32 -10.63 15.64
N GLY A 25 0.01 -11.08 14.41
CA GLY A 25 -1.25 -11.79 14.12
C GLY A 25 -2.22 -11.05 13.20
N LYS A 26 -1.81 -9.97 12.53
CA LYS A 26 -2.65 -9.20 11.61
C LYS A 26 -3.29 -10.06 10.51
N SER A 27 -2.47 -10.81 9.77
CA SER A 27 -2.93 -11.74 8.72
C SER A 27 -3.76 -12.89 9.29
N THR A 28 -3.47 -13.32 10.53
CA THR A 28 -4.27 -14.34 11.21
C THR A 28 -5.68 -13.84 11.48
N LEU A 29 -5.84 -12.58 11.94
CA LEU A 29 -7.17 -11.99 12.10
C LEU A 29 -7.92 -11.94 10.78
N LEU A 30 -7.28 -11.48 9.69
CA LEU A 30 -7.93 -11.45 8.37
C LEU A 30 -8.37 -12.85 7.91
N LYS A 31 -7.55 -13.88 8.11
CA LYS A 31 -7.91 -15.27 7.77
C LYS A 31 -9.06 -15.81 8.60
N ILE A 32 -9.17 -15.42 9.89
CA ILE A 32 -10.31 -15.75 10.74
C ILE A 32 -11.57 -15.05 10.23
N LEU A 33 -11.48 -13.76 9.90
CA LEU A 33 -12.57 -12.99 9.27
C LEU A 33 -12.96 -13.53 7.89
N ALA A 34 -12.03 -14.13 7.17
CA ALA A 34 -12.29 -14.81 5.90
C ALA A 34 -12.86 -16.20 6.06
N GLN A 35 -13.04 -16.69 7.29
CA GLN A 35 -13.45 -18.06 7.61
C GLN A 35 -12.48 -19.15 7.08
N GLN A 36 -11.23 -18.77 6.81
CA GLN A 36 -10.16 -19.70 6.42
C GLN A 36 -9.44 -20.32 7.61
N LEU A 37 -9.56 -19.69 8.78
CA LEU A 37 -9.06 -20.20 10.06
C LEU A 37 -10.15 -20.11 11.13
N GLU A 38 -10.24 -21.13 11.95
CA GLU A 38 -11.13 -21.10 13.11
C GLU A 38 -10.46 -20.39 14.30
N ALA A 39 -11.23 -19.56 15.00
CA ALA A 39 -10.79 -18.97 16.26
C ALA A 39 -10.72 -20.06 17.33
N GLN A 40 -9.64 -20.12 18.11
CA GLN A 40 -9.51 -21.10 19.21
C GLN A 40 -10.56 -20.85 20.30
N GLN A 41 -10.95 -19.61 20.52
CA GLN A 41 -12.00 -19.18 21.45
C GLN A 41 -12.73 -17.98 20.86
N GLY A 42 -14.01 -17.82 21.22
CA GLY A 42 -14.84 -16.76 20.69
C GLY A 42 -15.50 -17.11 19.35
N TYR A 43 -16.06 -16.12 18.69
CA TYR A 43 -16.77 -16.30 17.43
C TYR A 43 -16.74 -15.02 16.60
N VAL A 44 -16.88 -15.18 15.29
CA VAL A 44 -17.12 -14.09 14.34
C VAL A 44 -18.59 -14.19 13.90
N TYR A 45 -19.31 -13.08 14.02
CA TYR A 45 -20.68 -12.98 13.57
C TYR A 45 -20.77 -12.04 12.37
N PHE A 46 -21.30 -12.55 11.26
CA PHE A 46 -21.56 -11.74 10.06
C PHE A 46 -23.03 -11.33 10.00
N GLY A 47 -23.26 -10.09 9.66
CA GLY A 47 -24.59 -9.58 9.36
C GLY A 47 -25.21 -10.28 8.15
N HIS A 48 -26.52 -10.05 7.94
CA HIS A 48 -27.21 -10.64 6.80
C HIS A 48 -26.61 -10.23 5.45
N LYS A 49 -26.39 -11.18 4.57
CA LYS A 49 -25.80 -11.01 3.24
C LYS A 49 -24.36 -10.46 3.20
N VAL A 50 -23.59 -10.52 4.28
CA VAL A 50 -22.16 -10.20 4.22
C VAL A 50 -21.42 -11.33 3.49
N GLN A 51 -20.68 -10.94 2.45
CA GLN A 51 -19.86 -11.85 1.65
C GLN A 51 -18.40 -11.39 1.74
N PRO A 52 -17.60 -11.95 2.68
CA PRO A 52 -16.19 -11.63 2.81
C PRO A 52 -15.39 -12.29 1.69
N VAL A 53 -14.46 -11.55 1.10
CA VAL A 53 -13.45 -12.09 0.19
C VAL A 53 -12.08 -11.70 0.73
N TYR A 54 -11.23 -12.71 0.88
CA TYR A 54 -9.85 -12.53 1.31
C TYR A 54 -8.93 -12.41 0.10
N PHE A 55 -8.12 -11.40 0.15
CA PHE A 55 -7.17 -11.05 -0.87
C PHE A 55 -5.76 -11.18 -0.30
N ALA A 56 -5.10 -12.27 -0.61
CA ALA A 56 -3.69 -12.49 -0.28
C ALA A 56 -2.79 -11.95 -1.40
N GLN A 57 -1.53 -11.80 -1.08
CA GLN A 57 -0.48 -11.37 -1.99
C GLN A 57 -0.28 -12.34 -3.18
N GLU A 58 -0.50 -13.64 -2.98
CA GLU A 58 -0.45 -14.66 -4.03
C GLU A 58 -1.86 -14.94 -4.54
N GLN A 59 -2.13 -14.49 -5.77
CA GLN A 59 -3.42 -14.63 -6.42
C GLN A 59 -3.44 -15.90 -7.26
N GLU A 60 -3.63 -17.03 -6.59
CA GLU A 60 -3.65 -18.36 -7.23
C GLU A 60 -4.93 -18.64 -8.03
N ASP A 61 -5.98 -17.80 -7.88
CA ASP A 61 -7.32 -18.10 -8.42
C ASP A 61 -7.60 -17.54 -9.83
N LEU A 62 -6.59 -17.05 -10.55
CA LEU A 62 -6.75 -16.54 -11.91
C LEU A 62 -6.26 -17.56 -12.95
N SER A 63 -7.07 -17.82 -13.96
CA SER A 63 -6.72 -18.70 -15.09
C SER A 63 -5.76 -17.98 -16.02
N LEU A 64 -4.48 -18.37 -16.03
CA LEU A 64 -3.43 -17.72 -16.80
C LEU A 64 -3.67 -17.69 -18.33
N GLU A 65 -4.45 -18.63 -18.84
CA GLU A 65 -4.77 -18.75 -20.26
C GLU A 65 -5.89 -17.83 -20.72
N ASN A 66 -6.78 -17.42 -19.77
CA ASN A 66 -7.88 -16.53 -20.06
C ASN A 66 -7.38 -15.10 -20.35
N THR A 67 -8.14 -14.35 -21.14
CA THR A 67 -8.05 -12.91 -21.19
C THR A 67 -8.69 -12.27 -19.95
N ILE A 68 -8.40 -11.00 -19.68
CA ILE A 68 -9.05 -10.25 -18.59
C ILE A 68 -10.57 -10.30 -18.74
N LEU A 69 -11.05 -10.12 -19.97
CA LEU A 69 -12.49 -10.11 -20.26
C LEU A 69 -13.13 -11.47 -19.99
N GLU A 70 -12.49 -12.57 -20.45
CA GLU A 70 -12.97 -13.94 -20.24
C GLU A 70 -13.01 -14.29 -18.76
N GLU A 71 -11.94 -14.03 -18.03
CA GLU A 71 -11.80 -14.31 -16.59
C GLU A 71 -12.89 -13.62 -15.77
N VAL A 72 -13.16 -12.36 -16.08
CA VAL A 72 -14.16 -11.57 -15.34
C VAL A 72 -15.59 -11.93 -15.78
N TRP A 73 -15.78 -12.28 -17.04
CA TRP A 73 -17.10 -12.73 -17.54
C TRP A 73 -17.51 -14.07 -16.98
N GLU A 74 -16.58 -15.01 -16.82
CA GLU A 74 -16.85 -16.30 -16.14
C GLU A 74 -17.37 -16.12 -14.71
N ALA A 75 -16.93 -15.07 -14.02
CA ALA A 75 -17.40 -14.73 -12.67
C ALA A 75 -18.84 -14.19 -12.64
N ALA A 76 -19.30 -13.60 -13.75
CA ALA A 76 -20.63 -12.98 -13.85
C ALA A 76 -21.28 -13.22 -15.23
N PRO A 77 -21.62 -14.47 -15.58
CA PRO A 77 -22.11 -14.85 -16.91
C PRO A 77 -23.48 -14.27 -17.25
N SER A 78 -24.20 -13.72 -16.26
CA SER A 78 -25.47 -13.04 -16.47
C SER A 78 -25.32 -11.61 -17.02
N LEU A 79 -24.13 -11.03 -16.96
CA LEU A 79 -23.85 -9.69 -17.49
C LEU A 79 -23.48 -9.75 -18.97
N SER A 80 -23.92 -8.73 -19.72
CA SER A 80 -23.49 -8.54 -21.10
C SER A 80 -22.01 -8.12 -21.19
N LEU A 81 -21.35 -8.43 -22.31
CA LEU A 81 -19.97 -8.00 -22.56
C LEU A 81 -19.78 -6.48 -22.41
N THR A 82 -20.79 -5.68 -22.81
CA THR A 82 -20.74 -4.22 -22.65
C THR A 82 -20.73 -3.81 -21.18
N GLN A 83 -21.52 -4.48 -20.34
CA GLN A 83 -21.53 -4.21 -18.89
C GLN A 83 -20.20 -4.61 -18.25
N ILE A 84 -19.63 -5.76 -18.62
CA ILE A 84 -18.31 -6.20 -18.13
C ILE A 84 -17.22 -5.21 -18.55
N ARG A 85 -17.18 -4.78 -19.83
CA ARG A 85 -16.21 -3.78 -20.30
C ARG A 85 -16.37 -2.44 -19.59
N SER A 86 -17.61 -1.98 -19.35
CA SER A 86 -17.86 -0.76 -18.60
C SER A 86 -17.37 -0.87 -17.16
N PHE A 87 -17.60 -2.02 -16.52
CA PHE A 87 -17.12 -2.30 -15.16
C PHE A 87 -15.60 -2.37 -15.10
N LEU A 88 -14.95 -3.08 -16.04
CA LEU A 88 -13.48 -3.10 -16.14
C LEU A 88 -12.90 -1.71 -16.38
N GLY A 89 -13.61 -0.85 -17.13
CA GLY A 89 -13.25 0.56 -17.31
C GLY A 89 -13.22 1.34 -16.00
N SER A 90 -14.14 1.09 -15.06
CA SER A 90 -14.12 1.71 -13.72
C SER A 90 -12.90 1.27 -12.89
N LEU A 91 -12.36 0.08 -13.18
CA LEU A 91 -11.13 -0.44 -12.58
C LEU A 91 -9.87 -0.11 -13.42
N LEU A 92 -9.98 0.88 -14.30
CA LEU A 92 -8.88 1.42 -15.10
C LEU A 92 -8.27 0.42 -16.11
N PHE A 93 -9.09 -0.50 -16.61
CA PHE A 93 -8.80 -1.26 -17.82
C PHE A 93 -9.54 -0.65 -18.99
N SER A 94 -8.83 -0.22 -20.03
CA SER A 94 -9.41 0.49 -21.17
C SER A 94 -9.08 -0.16 -22.51
N GLY A 95 -9.97 0.04 -23.48
CA GLY A 95 -9.75 -0.35 -24.86
C GLY A 95 -9.37 -1.83 -25.02
N ASP A 96 -8.26 -2.08 -25.70
CA ASP A 96 -7.77 -3.43 -26.02
C ASP A 96 -7.05 -4.10 -24.83
N GLU A 97 -6.83 -3.41 -23.70
CA GLU A 97 -6.19 -4.00 -22.53
C GLU A 97 -6.98 -5.21 -22.00
N VAL A 98 -8.29 -5.18 -22.10
CA VAL A 98 -9.16 -6.28 -21.62
C VAL A 98 -8.97 -7.59 -22.39
N GLU A 99 -8.36 -7.55 -23.58
CA GLU A 99 -8.03 -8.72 -24.39
C GLU A 99 -6.65 -9.31 -24.06
N LYS A 100 -5.87 -8.67 -23.17
CA LYS A 100 -4.59 -9.23 -22.72
C LYS A 100 -4.82 -10.50 -21.92
N LYS A 101 -3.98 -11.51 -22.13
CA LYS A 101 -3.98 -12.73 -21.30
C LYS A 101 -3.51 -12.42 -19.89
N ILE A 102 -4.07 -13.11 -18.90
CA ILE A 102 -3.67 -13.02 -17.50
C ILE A 102 -2.19 -13.33 -17.30
N SER A 103 -1.63 -14.25 -18.10
CA SER A 103 -0.23 -14.66 -18.03
C SER A 103 0.77 -13.52 -18.28
N VAL A 104 0.41 -12.50 -19.07
CA VAL A 104 1.31 -11.39 -19.44
C VAL A 104 1.11 -10.14 -18.55
N LEU A 105 0.19 -10.19 -17.59
CA LEU A 105 -0.11 -9.06 -16.73
C LEU A 105 0.94 -8.87 -15.64
N SER A 106 1.19 -7.61 -15.29
CA SER A 106 1.92 -7.24 -14.08
C SER A 106 1.17 -7.68 -12.82
N GLY A 107 1.86 -7.73 -11.68
CA GLY A 107 1.24 -8.04 -10.38
C GLY A 107 0.06 -7.11 -10.08
N GLY A 108 0.20 -5.80 -10.31
CA GLY A 108 -0.87 -4.82 -10.09
C GLY A 108 -2.06 -4.98 -11.03
N GLU A 109 -1.84 -5.37 -12.29
CA GLU A 109 -2.94 -5.68 -13.21
C GLU A 109 -3.69 -6.93 -12.76
N ARG A 110 -2.99 -7.98 -12.35
CA ARG A 110 -3.61 -9.21 -11.80
C ARG A 110 -4.43 -8.90 -10.55
N SER A 111 -3.91 -8.07 -9.62
CA SER A 111 -4.63 -7.65 -8.43
C SER A 111 -5.96 -6.97 -8.78
N ARG A 112 -5.98 -6.09 -9.77
CA ARG A 112 -7.21 -5.42 -10.21
C ARG A 112 -8.19 -6.38 -10.89
N VAL A 113 -7.70 -7.36 -11.67
CA VAL A 113 -8.56 -8.41 -12.27
C VAL A 113 -9.21 -9.26 -11.19
N ALA A 114 -8.44 -9.71 -10.21
CA ALA A 114 -8.98 -10.49 -9.10
C ALA A 114 -9.96 -9.68 -8.25
N LEU A 115 -9.71 -8.38 -8.03
CA LEU A 115 -10.66 -7.47 -7.39
C LEU A 115 -11.96 -7.37 -8.21
N ALA A 116 -11.87 -7.21 -9.52
CA ALA A 116 -13.01 -7.19 -10.43
C ALA A 116 -13.86 -8.46 -10.29
N LYS A 117 -13.21 -9.62 -10.36
CA LYS A 117 -13.83 -10.93 -10.20
C LYS A 117 -14.57 -11.05 -8.86
N ALA A 118 -13.92 -10.68 -7.77
CA ALA A 118 -14.49 -10.75 -6.43
C ALA A 118 -15.74 -9.85 -6.28
N ILE A 119 -15.68 -8.61 -6.77
CA ILE A 119 -16.82 -7.67 -6.71
C ILE A 119 -18.01 -8.22 -7.51
N LEU A 120 -17.79 -8.73 -8.70
CA LEU A 120 -18.86 -9.29 -9.54
C LEU A 120 -19.44 -10.58 -8.97
N GLN A 121 -18.68 -11.34 -8.19
CA GLN A 121 -19.17 -12.48 -7.43
C GLN A 121 -19.98 -12.07 -6.19
N GLY A 122 -20.15 -10.76 -5.95
CA GLY A 122 -20.99 -10.22 -4.89
C GLY A 122 -20.25 -9.90 -3.59
N ALA A 123 -18.90 -9.87 -3.60
CA ALA A 123 -18.13 -9.42 -2.44
C ALA A 123 -18.56 -8.02 -2.01
N ASN A 124 -18.87 -7.87 -0.72
CA ASN A 124 -19.20 -6.59 -0.11
C ASN A 124 -18.38 -6.31 1.15
N LEU A 125 -17.48 -7.23 1.50
CA LEU A 125 -16.43 -7.08 2.50
C LEU A 125 -15.12 -7.57 1.90
N LEU A 126 -14.18 -6.66 1.66
CA LEU A 126 -12.83 -6.97 1.20
C LEU A 126 -11.87 -7.05 2.39
N LEU A 127 -11.16 -8.16 2.48
CA LEU A 127 -10.12 -8.42 3.46
C LEU A 127 -8.78 -8.46 2.74
N LEU A 128 -8.03 -7.36 2.79
CA LEU A 128 -6.83 -7.15 2.00
C LEU A 128 -5.57 -7.32 2.88
N ASP A 129 -4.71 -8.25 2.52
CA ASP A 129 -3.44 -8.50 3.23
C ASP A 129 -2.27 -8.01 2.38
N GLU A 130 -1.70 -6.86 2.76
CA GLU A 130 -0.60 -6.18 2.07
C GLU A 130 -0.84 -6.00 0.55
N PRO A 131 -1.97 -5.39 0.14
CA PRO A 131 -2.37 -5.37 -1.28
C PRO A 131 -1.46 -4.52 -2.17
N THR A 132 -0.62 -3.68 -1.59
CA THR A 132 0.30 -2.79 -2.32
C THR A 132 1.72 -3.34 -2.42
N ASN A 133 2.04 -4.48 -1.80
CA ASN A 133 3.37 -5.07 -1.85
C ASN A 133 3.73 -5.49 -3.28
N HIS A 134 4.98 -5.23 -3.65
CA HIS A 134 5.54 -5.53 -4.98
C HIS A 134 4.84 -4.84 -6.16
N LEU A 135 4.02 -3.82 -5.89
CA LEU A 135 3.43 -3.00 -6.94
C LEU A 135 4.29 -1.77 -7.20
N ASP A 136 4.48 -1.45 -8.48
CA ASP A 136 5.03 -0.15 -8.89
C ASP A 136 4.06 1.00 -8.55
N ILE A 137 4.55 2.22 -8.56
CA ILE A 137 3.80 3.43 -8.14
C ILE A 137 2.50 3.58 -8.95
N VAL A 138 2.55 3.38 -10.25
CA VAL A 138 1.38 3.53 -11.14
C VAL A 138 0.32 2.47 -10.82
N SER A 139 0.75 1.23 -10.59
CA SER A 139 -0.14 0.12 -10.19
C SER A 139 -0.77 0.36 -8.82
N LYS A 140 -0.02 0.91 -7.86
CA LYS A 140 -0.55 1.32 -6.54
C LYS A 140 -1.65 2.37 -6.69
N GLU A 141 -1.40 3.45 -7.41
CA GLU A 141 -2.38 4.53 -7.63
C GLU A 141 -3.66 4.01 -8.29
N LYS A 142 -3.54 3.13 -9.28
CA LYS A 142 -4.68 2.51 -9.95
C LYS A 142 -5.49 1.60 -9.00
N LEU A 143 -4.81 0.82 -8.15
CA LEU A 143 -5.47 -0.02 -7.13
C LEU A 143 -6.17 0.85 -6.09
N GLU A 144 -5.53 1.91 -5.59
CA GLU A 144 -6.13 2.88 -4.67
C GLU A 144 -7.41 3.51 -5.25
N ALA A 145 -7.35 3.96 -6.52
CA ALA A 145 -8.51 4.53 -7.20
C ALA A 145 -9.66 3.51 -7.28
N SER A 146 -9.36 2.26 -7.65
CA SER A 146 -10.35 1.18 -7.73
C SER A 146 -10.98 0.87 -6.36
N LEU A 147 -10.17 0.85 -5.30
CA LEU A 147 -10.66 0.61 -3.93
C LEU A 147 -11.51 1.77 -3.41
N ARG A 148 -11.26 3.01 -3.85
CA ARG A 148 -12.07 4.18 -3.50
C ARG A 148 -13.47 4.11 -4.10
N GLU A 149 -13.60 3.61 -5.33
CA GLU A 149 -14.89 3.44 -6.00
C GLU A 149 -15.71 2.26 -5.47
N PHE A 150 -15.10 1.40 -4.66
CA PHE A 150 -15.80 0.25 -4.07
C PHE A 150 -16.77 0.67 -2.96
N ASP A 151 -18.06 0.41 -3.13
CA ASP A 151 -19.13 0.77 -2.19
C ASP A 151 -19.23 -0.15 -0.95
N GLY A 152 -18.40 -1.19 -0.86
CA GLY A 152 -18.40 -2.14 0.24
C GLY A 152 -17.54 -1.70 1.42
N THR A 153 -17.38 -2.62 2.35
CA THR A 153 -16.51 -2.50 3.53
C THR A 153 -15.12 -3.03 3.20
N ILE A 154 -14.10 -2.36 3.67
CA ILE A 154 -12.70 -2.75 3.48
C ILE A 154 -12.03 -2.91 4.83
N ILE A 155 -11.35 -4.04 5.05
CA ILE A 155 -10.41 -4.21 6.16
C ILE A 155 -9.07 -4.57 5.53
N THR A 156 -8.06 -3.73 5.72
CA THR A 156 -6.76 -3.91 5.07
C THR A 156 -5.62 -3.90 6.07
N VAL A 157 -4.70 -4.86 5.94
CA VAL A 157 -3.38 -4.79 6.56
C VAL A 157 -2.45 -4.12 5.57
N SER A 158 -1.74 -3.09 5.98
CA SER A 158 -0.70 -2.49 5.16
C SER A 158 0.37 -1.79 6.01
N HIS A 159 1.61 -1.84 5.53
CA HIS A 159 2.71 -1.03 6.03
C HIS A 159 2.88 0.28 5.25
N ASP A 160 2.18 0.44 4.13
CA ASP A 160 2.20 1.63 3.30
C ASP A 160 1.33 2.73 3.93
N ARG A 161 2.00 3.71 4.57
CA ARG A 161 1.34 4.84 5.24
C ARG A 161 0.53 5.70 4.28
N TYR A 162 1.05 5.87 3.06
CA TYR A 162 0.37 6.67 2.03
C TYR A 162 -0.92 5.97 1.59
N PHE A 163 -0.88 4.68 1.33
CA PHE A 163 -2.05 3.88 1.03
C PHE A 163 -3.10 3.97 2.14
N LEU A 164 -2.70 3.79 3.41
CA LEU A 164 -3.61 3.88 4.55
C LEU A 164 -4.23 5.28 4.68
N SER A 165 -3.48 6.35 4.48
CA SER A 165 -3.99 7.73 4.53
C SER A 165 -5.03 8.03 3.44
N LYS A 166 -5.01 7.30 2.33
CA LYS A 166 -5.95 7.44 1.21
C LYS A 166 -7.21 6.60 1.35
N ILE A 167 -7.13 5.46 2.01
CA ILE A 167 -8.20 4.46 2.04
C ILE A 167 -8.85 4.35 3.41
N ALA A 168 -8.09 4.35 4.51
CA ALA A 168 -8.61 4.07 5.83
C ALA A 168 -9.33 5.28 6.45
N THR A 169 -10.50 5.03 7.03
CA THR A 169 -11.28 5.98 7.83
C THR A 169 -11.27 5.63 9.31
N ARG A 170 -10.72 4.46 9.65
CA ARG A 170 -10.58 3.94 11.00
C ARG A 170 -9.34 3.06 11.07
N ILE A 171 -8.62 3.08 12.19
CA ILE A 171 -7.36 2.34 12.36
C ILE A 171 -7.47 1.39 13.53
N TRP A 172 -7.08 0.14 13.32
CA TRP A 172 -6.83 -0.84 14.36
C TRP A 172 -5.34 -1.05 14.53
N GLU A 173 -4.81 -0.64 15.68
CA GLU A 173 -3.42 -0.87 16.02
C GLU A 173 -3.27 -2.13 16.86
N PHE A 174 -2.51 -3.08 16.35
CA PHE A 174 -2.10 -4.28 17.08
C PHE A 174 -0.91 -3.95 17.97
N THR A 175 -1.09 -4.10 19.27
CA THR A 175 -0.06 -3.93 20.29
C THR A 175 0.15 -5.23 21.06
N PRO A 176 1.24 -5.38 21.83
CA PRO A 176 1.42 -6.54 22.72
C PRO A 176 0.30 -6.71 23.75
N ASP A 177 -0.38 -5.62 24.12
CA ASP A 177 -1.43 -5.57 25.13
C ASP A 177 -2.84 -5.82 24.54
N GLY A 178 -2.96 -5.85 23.21
CA GLY A 178 -4.24 -6.08 22.52
C GLY A 178 -4.40 -5.25 21.25
N ILE A 179 -5.63 -5.01 20.83
CA ILE A 179 -5.97 -4.22 19.66
C ILE A 179 -6.57 -2.90 20.14
N GLU A 180 -5.92 -1.79 19.78
CA GLU A 180 -6.43 -0.46 20.01
C GLU A 180 -7.21 0.04 18.79
N ASP A 181 -8.37 0.64 19.03
CA ASP A 181 -9.30 1.07 18.00
C ASP A 181 -9.36 2.60 17.95
N TYR A 182 -8.94 3.17 16.83
CA TYR A 182 -8.93 4.60 16.57
C TYR A 182 -10.01 4.93 15.53
N ASP A 183 -11.10 5.56 16.02
CA ASP A 183 -12.20 6.01 15.17
C ASP A 183 -11.84 7.33 14.48
N GLY A 184 -11.06 7.23 13.43
CA GLY A 184 -10.53 8.32 12.62
C GLY A 184 -9.56 7.81 11.57
N ASP A 185 -9.17 8.70 10.66
CA ASP A 185 -8.22 8.40 9.61
C ASP A 185 -6.78 8.20 10.12
N PHE A 186 -5.86 7.92 9.22
CA PHE A 186 -4.46 7.67 9.56
C PHE A 186 -3.77 8.90 10.17
N GLU A 187 -4.16 10.12 9.77
CA GLU A 187 -3.61 11.36 10.35
C GLU A 187 -4.07 11.55 11.81
N TYR A 188 -5.35 11.31 12.06
CA TYR A 188 -5.90 11.32 13.44
C TYR A 188 -5.20 10.30 14.34
N TYR A 189 -4.95 9.09 13.85
CA TYR A 189 -4.17 8.08 14.56
C TYR A 189 -2.78 8.61 14.95
N LEU A 190 -2.04 9.20 13.99
CA LEU A 190 -0.70 9.74 14.24
C LEU A 190 -0.73 10.88 15.28
N GLU A 191 -1.72 11.77 15.22
CA GLU A 191 -1.89 12.82 16.21
C GLU A 191 -2.15 12.26 17.61
N LYS A 192 -3.02 11.27 17.73
CA LYS A 192 -3.33 10.63 19.01
C LYS A 192 -2.09 9.96 19.60
N LYS A 193 -1.37 9.19 18.80
CA LYS A 193 -0.17 8.49 19.23
C LYS A 193 0.93 9.45 19.67
N SER A 194 1.14 10.54 18.95
CA SER A 194 2.11 11.58 19.33
C SER A 194 1.77 12.27 20.65
N LYS A 195 0.48 12.33 21.02
CA LYS A 195 0.03 12.89 22.31
C LYS A 195 0.21 11.90 23.46
N ILE A 196 0.05 10.60 23.20
CA ILE A 196 0.24 9.54 24.22
C ILE A 196 1.74 9.33 24.52
N GLU A 197 2.60 9.43 23.50
CA GLU A 197 4.06 9.31 23.65
C GLU A 197 4.71 10.55 24.31
N LYS A 198 3.99 11.64 24.45
CA LYS A 198 4.39 12.77 25.33
C LYS A 198 3.70 12.57 26.68
N PRO A 199 4.38 12.05 27.73
CA PRO A 199 3.83 12.06 29.06
C PRO A 199 3.46 13.51 29.41
N GLU A 200 2.26 13.74 29.93
CA GLU A 200 1.94 15.02 30.60
C GLU A 200 3.02 15.23 31.64
N GLU A 201 3.94 16.15 31.37
CA GLU A 201 4.87 16.58 32.40
C GLU A 201 4.04 17.13 33.60
N PRO A 202 4.30 16.67 34.83
CA PRO A 202 3.62 17.21 35.97
C PRO A 202 3.86 18.72 35.99
N ILE A 203 2.83 19.50 36.32
CA ILE A 203 2.84 20.95 36.44
C ILE A 203 3.93 21.33 37.48
N VAL A 204 5.16 21.42 37.00
CA VAL A 204 6.27 21.98 37.78
C VAL A 204 6.18 23.49 37.58
N VAL A 205 6.03 24.23 38.65
CA VAL A 205 6.08 25.70 38.66
C VAL A 205 7.40 26.13 38.03
N GLU A 206 7.32 26.56 36.75
CA GLU A 206 8.49 26.85 35.92
C GLU A 206 9.28 28.05 36.47
N THR A 207 10.52 27.81 36.85
CA THR A 207 11.48 28.89 37.05
C THR A 207 11.96 29.43 35.70
N LYS A 208 12.25 30.77 35.62
CA LYS A 208 12.71 31.44 34.37
C LYS A 208 13.89 30.76 33.68
N THR A 209 14.65 29.91 34.40
CA THR A 209 15.81 29.16 33.90
C THR A 209 15.38 27.88 33.14
N SER A 210 14.30 27.23 33.60
CA SER A 210 13.75 26.03 32.92
C SER A 210 13.09 26.41 31.59
N GLN A 211 12.36 27.52 31.52
CA GLN A 211 11.79 28.05 30.28
C GLN A 211 12.85 28.40 29.20
N ARG A 212 14.03 28.91 29.61
CA ARG A 212 15.14 29.16 28.68
C ARG A 212 15.75 27.87 28.13
N LYS A 213 15.87 26.81 28.94
CA LYS A 213 16.37 25.51 28.51
C LYS A 213 15.37 24.83 27.60
N ALA A 214 14.08 24.83 27.89
CA ALA A 214 13.03 24.27 27.08
C ALA A 214 12.96 24.95 25.70
N ARG A 215 12.95 26.30 25.64
CA ARG A 215 13.00 27.03 24.34
C ARG A 215 14.27 26.78 23.53
N ALA A 216 15.41 26.55 24.19
CA ALA A 216 16.65 26.21 23.51
C ALA A 216 16.64 24.78 22.96
N ALA A 217 16.02 23.84 23.67
CA ALA A 217 15.82 22.46 23.21
C ALA A 217 14.86 22.41 22.03
N GLU A 218 13.71 23.08 22.11
CA GLU A 218 12.71 23.19 21.05
C GLU A 218 13.29 23.84 19.78
N ARG A 219 14.14 24.85 19.95
CA ARG A 219 14.83 25.48 18.81
C ARG A 219 15.83 24.53 18.15
N ARG A 220 16.57 23.74 18.92
CA ARG A 220 17.50 22.74 18.39
C ARG A 220 16.75 21.62 17.65
N GLU A 221 15.65 21.14 18.21
CA GLU A 221 14.80 20.13 17.57
C GLU A 221 14.22 20.64 16.24
N ARG A 222 13.74 21.89 16.23
CA ARG A 222 13.24 22.55 15.03
C ARG A 222 14.32 22.76 13.95
N GLU A 223 15.56 23.07 14.38
CA GLU A 223 16.71 23.19 13.49
C GLU A 223 17.12 21.81 12.95
N GLN A 224 17.10 20.75 13.77
CA GLN A 224 17.35 19.38 13.33
C GLN A 224 16.32 18.87 12.34
N LYS A 225 15.02 19.08 12.61
CA LYS A 225 13.94 18.73 11.66
C LYS A 225 14.10 19.46 10.32
N LYS A 226 14.41 20.76 10.35
CA LYS A 226 14.67 21.52 9.11
C LYS A 226 15.91 21.03 8.35
N MET A 227 16.93 20.59 9.06
CA MET A 227 18.13 20.01 8.41
C MET A 227 17.81 18.64 7.81
N ALA A 228 17.05 17.79 8.50
CA ALA A 228 16.59 16.50 7.97
C ALA A 228 15.70 16.69 6.73
N GLU A 229 14.70 17.58 6.79
CA GLU A 229 13.85 17.91 5.64
C GLU A 229 14.65 18.44 4.44
N ARG A 230 15.67 19.28 4.68
CA ARG A 230 16.55 19.79 3.61
C ARG A 230 17.40 18.67 3.00
N ARG A 231 17.90 17.76 3.86
CA ARG A 231 18.71 16.61 3.40
C ARG A 231 17.86 15.65 2.58
N LEU A 232 16.65 15.35 3.03
CA LEU A 232 15.68 14.55 2.30
C LEU A 232 15.40 15.15 0.90
N LYS A 233 15.08 16.43 0.87
CA LYS A 233 14.79 17.13 -0.38
C LYS A 233 15.98 17.21 -1.35
N GLN A 234 17.20 17.27 -0.83
CA GLN A 234 18.42 17.20 -1.64
C GLN A 234 18.64 15.79 -2.20
N LEU A 235 18.40 14.75 -1.41
CA LEU A 235 18.49 13.36 -1.84
C LEU A 235 17.46 13.07 -2.94
N GLU A 236 16.20 13.43 -2.74
CA GLU A 236 15.14 13.31 -3.75
C GLU A 236 15.51 13.99 -5.07
N GLN A 237 16.01 15.22 -4.99
CA GLN A 237 16.42 15.97 -6.18
C GLN A 237 17.58 15.28 -6.91
N THR A 238 18.56 14.75 -6.18
CA THR A 238 19.71 14.02 -6.74
C THR A 238 19.26 12.74 -7.42
N ILE A 239 18.31 12.01 -6.82
CA ILE A 239 17.73 10.79 -7.40
C ILE A 239 17.05 11.11 -8.73
N ILE A 240 16.20 12.14 -8.79
CA ILE A 240 15.52 12.57 -10.01
C ILE A 240 16.52 12.92 -11.12
N GLU A 241 17.59 13.67 -10.79
CA GLU A 241 18.62 14.02 -11.77
C GLU A 241 19.37 12.80 -12.32
N LYS A 242 19.64 11.82 -11.43
CA LYS A 242 20.29 10.57 -11.82
C LYS A 242 19.38 9.64 -12.63
N GLU A 243 18.10 9.59 -12.33
CA GLU A 243 17.11 8.86 -13.13
C GLU A 243 16.97 9.44 -14.54
N GLN A 244 16.97 10.75 -14.68
CA GLN A 244 16.96 11.39 -15.99
C GLN A 244 18.25 11.08 -16.80
N GLU A 245 19.42 11.08 -16.14
CA GLU A 245 20.68 10.68 -16.78
C GLU A 245 20.64 9.20 -17.24
N LEU A 246 20.00 8.33 -16.44
CA LEU A 246 19.82 6.92 -16.78
C LEU A 246 18.94 6.74 -18.02
N GLU A 247 17.81 7.44 -18.08
CA GLU A 247 16.90 7.44 -19.22
C GLU A 247 17.58 7.94 -20.51
N GLU A 248 18.42 8.99 -20.41
CA GLU A 248 19.23 9.47 -21.53
C GLU A 248 20.22 8.41 -22.03
N LEU A 249 20.88 7.67 -21.11
CA LEU A 249 21.79 6.59 -21.48
C LEU A 249 21.08 5.40 -22.12
N GLU A 250 19.88 5.03 -21.65
CA GLU A 250 19.03 4.04 -22.30
C GLU A 250 18.65 4.45 -23.72
N HIS A 251 18.25 5.68 -23.90
CA HIS A 251 17.96 6.24 -25.22
C HIS A 251 19.19 6.23 -26.15
N LEU A 252 20.38 6.47 -25.60
CA LEU A 252 21.63 6.41 -26.37
C LEU A 252 21.97 4.96 -26.78
N LEU A 253 21.78 3.98 -25.90
CA LEU A 253 22.01 2.57 -26.20
C LEU A 253 21.10 2.04 -27.32
N CYS A 254 19.92 2.61 -27.47
CA CYS A 254 18.98 2.27 -28.56
C CYS A 254 19.37 2.84 -29.94
N LYS A 255 20.35 3.76 -30.03
CA LYS A 255 20.74 4.37 -31.30
C LYS A 255 21.63 3.44 -32.14
N PRO A 256 21.33 3.28 -33.46
CA PRO A 256 22.12 2.41 -34.36
C PRO A 256 23.62 2.73 -34.37
N GLU A 257 23.99 4.00 -34.19
CA GLU A 257 25.37 4.50 -34.18
C GLU A 257 26.18 4.03 -32.96
N ILE A 258 25.51 3.66 -31.88
CA ILE A 258 26.14 3.20 -30.63
C ILE A 258 26.20 1.67 -30.60
N TYR A 259 25.08 0.97 -30.81
CA TYR A 259 25.09 -0.49 -30.72
C TYR A 259 25.84 -1.19 -31.84
N SER A 260 26.06 -0.52 -33.01
CA SER A 260 26.88 -1.02 -34.10
C SER A 260 28.39 -0.85 -33.89
N ASN A 261 28.79 -0.11 -32.86
CA ASN A 261 30.20 0.11 -32.51
C ASN A 261 30.51 -0.48 -31.12
N PRO A 262 31.25 -1.63 -31.06
CA PRO A 262 31.50 -2.36 -29.80
C PRO A 262 32.19 -1.53 -28.70
N ASP A 263 33.06 -0.59 -29.07
CA ASP A 263 33.81 0.22 -28.10
C ASP A 263 32.90 1.29 -27.48
N LYS A 264 32.10 1.98 -28.30
CA LYS A 264 31.11 2.95 -27.82
C LYS A 264 30.00 2.29 -26.99
N ALA A 265 29.54 1.13 -27.42
CA ALA A 265 28.54 0.35 -26.66
C ALA A 265 29.06 -0.07 -25.29
N ARG A 266 30.33 -0.47 -25.18
CA ARG A 266 30.96 -0.79 -23.89
C ARG A 266 31.09 0.42 -22.99
N GLU A 267 31.49 1.55 -23.51
CA GLU A 267 31.62 2.80 -22.73
C GLU A 267 30.28 3.24 -22.14
N VAL A 268 29.23 3.31 -22.98
CA VAL A 268 27.89 3.73 -22.55
C VAL A 268 27.28 2.73 -21.57
N ASN A 269 27.45 1.42 -21.82
CA ASN A 269 26.96 0.39 -20.90
C ASN A 269 27.69 0.39 -19.56
N GLY A 270 29.01 0.68 -19.56
CA GLY A 270 29.78 0.84 -18.33
C GLY A 270 29.28 2.00 -17.48
N ARG A 271 28.95 3.16 -18.13
CA ARG A 271 28.39 4.31 -17.45
C ARG A 271 26.96 4.04 -16.91
N TYR A 272 26.13 3.35 -17.69
CA TYR A 272 24.81 2.89 -17.29
C TYR A 272 24.85 2.02 -16.03
N THR A 273 25.73 1.00 -16.02
CA THR A 273 25.89 0.09 -14.86
C THR A 273 26.41 0.81 -13.61
N ALA A 274 27.33 1.76 -13.77
CA ALA A 274 27.84 2.55 -12.66
C ALA A 274 26.73 3.46 -12.08
N LEU A 275 25.91 4.06 -12.93
CA LEU A 275 24.81 4.93 -12.52
C LEU A 275 23.70 4.17 -11.79
N LEU A 276 23.41 2.93 -12.20
CA LEU A 276 22.48 2.05 -11.48
C LEU A 276 22.98 1.76 -10.04
N ALA A 277 24.26 1.47 -9.88
CA ALA A 277 24.82 1.22 -8.56
C ALA A 277 24.83 2.49 -7.67
N GLU A 278 25.02 3.68 -8.27
CA GLU A 278 24.89 4.95 -7.54
C GLU A 278 23.45 5.21 -7.10
N LEU A 279 22.47 4.94 -7.97
CA LEU A 279 21.05 5.06 -7.63
C LEU A 279 20.64 4.12 -6.50
N GLU A 280 21.07 2.87 -6.52
CA GLU A 280 20.82 1.90 -5.46
C GLU A 280 21.33 2.42 -4.10
N GLN A 281 22.54 2.98 -4.04
CA GLN A 281 23.08 3.57 -2.82
C GLN A 281 22.30 4.82 -2.34
N LEU A 282 21.78 5.61 -3.28
CA LEU A 282 20.97 6.79 -2.94
C LEU A 282 19.60 6.37 -2.38
N TYR A 283 18.98 5.32 -2.91
CA TYR A 283 17.73 4.76 -2.37
C TYR A 283 17.95 4.17 -0.97
N ASP A 284 19.02 3.40 -0.75
CA ASP A 284 19.37 2.91 0.57
C ASP A 284 19.55 4.07 1.58
N SER A 285 20.19 5.16 1.13
CA SER A 285 20.40 6.36 1.96
C SER A 285 19.08 7.14 2.21
N LEU A 286 18.08 6.98 1.37
CA LEU A 286 16.76 7.58 1.53
C LEU A 286 15.93 6.82 2.58
N ASP A 287 16.09 5.50 2.62
CA ASP A 287 15.40 4.64 3.59
C ASP A 287 15.97 4.80 5.02
N ASP A 288 17.23 5.28 5.15
CA ASP A 288 17.91 5.53 6.43
C ASP A 288 17.61 6.93 7.05
N VAL A 289 16.85 7.82 6.38
CA VAL A 289 16.53 9.19 6.81
C VAL A 289 15.12 9.31 7.35
#